data_5bde7939b39369fd06cd12eef1509456
#
_entry.id   5bde7939b39369fd06cd12eef1509456
#
_cell.length_a   1.000
_cell.length_b   1.000
_cell.length_c   1.000
_cell.angle_alpha   90.00
_cell.angle_beta   90.00
_cell.angle_gamma   90.00
#
_symmetry.space_group_name_H-M   'P 1'
#
loop_
_entity.id
_entity.type
_entity.pdbx_description
1 polymer ?
#
loop_
_entity_poly.entity_id
_entity_poly.type
_entity_poly.pdbx_seq_one_letter_code
_entity_poly.pdbx_strand_id
1 'polypeptide(L)'
;MILDILPLAGGTARLVRVYGGEPCVKLPGAVPAPEGEGEWPITELGDYCFSEKPRGLPGPEKICRYERAEDGKLCLTRAFGRDVSGKERYSFDFDAPAAPAQDDELHPICGNFLEEVTLPESLRVIGSCTFYNCRRLRRLTAGTGELTMGSDVFLNCFALEDLVIRATPEQATGLFALVGSITEAVRALFWPVGEAAPRAGLWYPAYWEDIEETPAHILLHTFSGQGYHYRQCFLENKLLPAEYDAIFPQGHDADDASVMAMLCFDRLRWPWQLSDAARDAYRDFLKTNTGRVLTRLLKAQDTEGVKALLALDVMDADAFAEGAALAAKADNAEAAALLADAEHKKRAAAPQKKRYDFDF
;
A
#
# COMPACT_ATOMS: atom_id res chain seq x y z
N MET A 1 -3.97 18.40 -12.32
CA MET A 1 -3.81 17.00 -12.73
C MET A 1 -4.32 16.85 -14.15
N ILE A 2 -3.53 16.25 -15.03
CA ILE A 2 -3.88 15.99 -16.43
C ILE A 2 -3.82 14.47 -16.63
N LEU A 3 -4.74 13.93 -17.40
CA LEU A 3 -4.89 12.52 -17.67
C LEU A 3 -4.91 12.25 -19.17
N ASP A 4 -4.06 11.35 -19.64
CA ASP A 4 -4.14 10.77 -20.96
C ASP A 4 -4.91 9.45 -20.89
N ILE A 5 -6.00 9.37 -21.60
CA ILE A 5 -6.98 8.29 -21.56
C ILE A 5 -7.11 7.65 -22.94
N LEU A 6 -7.06 6.33 -22.99
CA LEU A 6 -7.43 5.54 -24.16
C LEU A 6 -8.87 5.08 -23.99
N PRO A 7 -9.80 5.55 -24.84
CA PRO A 7 -11.17 5.04 -24.90
C PRO A 7 -11.19 3.55 -25.27
N LEU A 8 -11.99 2.76 -24.53
CA LEU A 8 -12.13 1.34 -24.78
C LEU A 8 -13.54 1.02 -25.32
N ALA A 9 -13.68 -0.13 -25.97
CA ALA A 9 -14.97 -0.62 -26.41
C ALA A 9 -15.90 -0.82 -25.20
N GLY A 10 -17.19 -0.48 -25.35
CA GLY A 10 -18.18 -0.63 -24.27
C GLY A 10 -18.30 0.56 -23.33
N GLY A 11 -17.70 1.71 -23.66
CA GLY A 11 -17.83 2.94 -22.87
C GLY A 11 -17.05 2.94 -21.58
N THR A 12 -15.88 2.29 -21.56
CA THR A 12 -14.91 2.32 -20.46
C THR A 12 -13.61 2.97 -20.89
N ALA A 13 -12.71 3.21 -19.95
CA ALA A 13 -11.49 3.95 -20.19
C ALA A 13 -10.25 3.25 -19.59
N ARG A 14 -9.13 3.33 -20.33
CA ARG A 14 -7.79 2.99 -19.82
C ARG A 14 -7.00 4.24 -19.57
N LEU A 15 -6.51 4.41 -18.35
CA LEU A 15 -5.57 5.48 -18.02
C LEU A 15 -4.19 5.13 -18.57
N VAL A 16 -3.69 5.98 -19.46
CA VAL A 16 -2.38 5.80 -20.13
C VAL A 16 -1.28 6.53 -19.38
N ARG A 17 -1.55 7.77 -18.96
CA ARG A 17 -0.55 8.62 -18.30
C ARG A 17 -1.20 9.64 -17.38
N VAL A 18 -0.47 10.05 -16.33
CA VAL A 18 -0.88 11.10 -15.39
C VAL A 18 0.20 12.17 -15.32
N TYR A 19 -0.22 13.45 -15.30
CA TYR A 19 0.68 14.58 -15.17
C TYR A 19 0.20 15.52 -14.04
N GLY A 20 1.14 16.15 -13.35
CA GLY A 20 0.86 17.10 -12.28
C GLY A 20 2.04 17.32 -11.35
N GLY A 21 1.83 18.15 -10.32
CA GLY A 21 2.84 18.55 -9.34
C GLY A 21 2.70 17.87 -7.96
N GLU A 22 1.77 16.91 -7.79
CA GLU A 22 1.52 16.28 -6.50
C GLU A 22 2.05 14.83 -6.49
N PRO A 23 2.87 14.44 -5.49
CA PRO A 23 3.39 13.08 -5.38
C PRO A 23 2.35 12.06 -4.89
N CYS A 24 1.25 12.54 -4.31
CA CYS A 24 0.14 11.72 -3.83
C CYS A 24 -1.05 11.88 -4.76
N VAL A 25 -1.42 10.83 -5.47
CA VAL A 25 -2.42 10.86 -6.53
C VAL A 25 -3.68 10.11 -6.14
N LYS A 26 -4.83 10.81 -6.20
CA LYS A 26 -6.14 10.16 -6.18
C LYS A 26 -6.73 10.17 -7.58
N LEU A 27 -6.79 8.99 -8.20
CA LEU A 27 -7.36 8.83 -9.54
C LEU A 27 -8.88 8.99 -9.51
N PRO A 28 -9.47 9.63 -10.52
CA PRO A 28 -10.93 9.72 -10.66
C PRO A 28 -11.53 8.36 -11.00
N GLY A 29 -12.80 8.15 -10.65
CA GLY A 29 -13.55 6.95 -11.01
C GLY A 29 -13.93 6.85 -12.47
N ALA A 30 -14.15 8.01 -13.10
CA ALA A 30 -14.58 8.12 -14.48
C ALA A 30 -14.09 9.42 -15.12
N VAL A 31 -14.19 9.52 -16.44
CA VAL A 31 -13.97 10.72 -17.23
C VAL A 31 -15.23 11.00 -18.08
N PRO A 32 -15.51 12.26 -18.44
CA PRO A 32 -16.57 12.57 -19.39
C PRO A 32 -16.38 11.79 -20.71
N ALA A 33 -17.46 11.32 -21.30
CA ALA A 33 -17.41 10.65 -22.59
C ALA A 33 -16.78 11.58 -23.64
N PRO A 34 -15.84 11.11 -24.48
CA PRO A 34 -15.20 11.96 -25.48
C PRO A 34 -16.15 12.38 -26.59
N GLU A 35 -17.20 11.61 -26.81
CA GLU A 35 -18.28 11.88 -27.75
C GLU A 35 -19.62 11.55 -27.11
N GLY A 36 -20.57 12.48 -27.16
CA GLY A 36 -21.89 12.30 -26.58
C GLY A 36 -22.01 12.70 -25.11
N GLU A 37 -23.07 12.21 -24.45
CA GLU A 37 -23.34 12.46 -23.03
C GLU A 37 -22.91 11.26 -22.16
N GLY A 38 -22.57 11.52 -20.89
CA GLY A 38 -22.28 10.51 -19.90
C GLY A 38 -20.82 10.48 -19.44
N GLU A 39 -20.49 9.46 -18.67
CA GLU A 39 -19.16 9.24 -18.11
C GLU A 39 -18.64 7.84 -18.44
N TRP A 40 -17.37 7.72 -18.72
CA TRP A 40 -16.69 6.47 -18.93
C TRP A 40 -15.87 6.09 -17.69
N PRO A 41 -16.21 5.00 -16.99
CA PRO A 41 -15.45 4.53 -15.85
C PRO A 41 -14.03 4.14 -16.27
N ILE A 42 -13.03 4.53 -15.46
CA ILE A 42 -11.66 4.09 -15.63
C ILE A 42 -11.55 2.68 -15.06
N THR A 43 -11.48 1.69 -15.93
CA THR A 43 -11.44 0.27 -15.57
C THR A 43 -10.05 -0.33 -15.68
N GLU A 44 -9.13 0.36 -16.34
CA GLU A 44 -7.79 -0.14 -16.58
C GLU A 44 -6.72 0.92 -16.37
N LEU A 45 -5.58 0.52 -15.80
CA LEU A 45 -4.30 1.24 -15.91
C LEU A 45 -3.49 0.60 -17.03
N GLY A 46 -2.97 1.42 -17.94
CA GLY A 46 -2.13 0.99 -19.05
C GLY A 46 -0.74 0.54 -18.61
N ASP A 47 -0.08 -0.21 -19.48
CA ASP A 47 1.30 -0.59 -19.30
C ASP A 47 2.18 0.65 -19.11
N TYR A 48 3.13 0.60 -18.20
CA TYR A 48 4.06 1.69 -17.87
C TYR A 48 3.40 3.02 -17.46
N CYS A 49 2.13 3.04 -17.05
CA CYS A 49 1.38 4.28 -16.77
C CYS A 49 2.11 5.24 -15.82
N PHE A 50 2.79 4.75 -14.79
CA PHE A 50 3.58 5.53 -13.82
C PHE A 50 5.09 5.29 -13.93
N SER A 51 5.57 4.60 -14.97
CA SER A 51 7.00 4.40 -15.18
C SER A 51 7.69 5.63 -15.77
N GLU A 52 8.93 5.89 -15.34
CA GLU A 52 9.77 6.95 -15.94
C GLU A 52 10.09 6.70 -17.42
N LYS A 53 10.16 5.44 -17.83
CA LYS A 53 10.53 5.00 -19.18
C LYS A 53 9.39 4.21 -19.80
N PRO A 54 8.32 4.89 -20.21
CA PRO A 54 7.19 4.20 -20.83
C PRO A 54 7.59 3.57 -22.15
N ARG A 55 6.97 2.42 -22.48
CA ARG A 55 7.14 1.72 -23.76
C ARG A 55 5.77 1.40 -24.34
N GLY A 56 5.69 1.43 -25.68
CA GLY A 56 4.48 1.02 -26.37
C GLY A 56 3.25 1.89 -26.09
N LEU A 57 3.43 3.17 -25.72
CA LEU A 57 2.30 4.07 -25.50
C LEU A 57 1.47 4.20 -26.79
N PRO A 58 0.13 4.28 -26.66
CA PRO A 58 -0.74 4.57 -27.80
C PRO A 58 -0.37 5.91 -28.44
N GLY A 59 -0.49 6.00 -29.76
CA GLY A 59 -0.30 7.25 -30.47
C GLY A 59 -1.34 8.32 -30.09
N PRO A 60 -1.01 9.61 -30.24
CA PRO A 60 -1.89 10.70 -29.84
C PRO A 60 -3.26 10.68 -30.55
N GLU A 61 -3.34 10.09 -31.74
CA GLU A 61 -4.60 9.90 -32.50
C GLU A 61 -5.59 8.93 -31.84
N LYS A 62 -5.17 8.19 -30.80
CA LYS A 62 -6.01 7.25 -30.03
C LYS A 62 -6.36 7.76 -28.64
N ILE A 63 -5.73 8.86 -28.22
CA ILE A 63 -5.78 9.36 -26.83
C ILE A 63 -6.70 10.57 -26.73
N CYS A 64 -7.45 10.62 -25.62
CA CYS A 64 -8.17 11.78 -25.14
C CYS A 64 -7.46 12.35 -23.91
N ARG A 65 -7.20 13.66 -23.88
CA ARG A 65 -6.60 14.35 -22.74
C ARG A 65 -7.63 15.12 -21.96
N TYR A 66 -7.62 14.92 -20.65
CA TYR A 66 -8.51 15.58 -19.71
C TYR A 66 -7.68 16.40 -18.72
N GLU A 67 -8.15 17.60 -18.41
CA GLU A 67 -7.55 18.47 -17.41
C GLU A 67 -8.55 18.70 -16.28
N ARG A 68 -8.06 18.71 -15.05
CA ARG A 68 -8.89 19.06 -13.89
C ARG A 68 -8.96 20.57 -13.79
N ALA A 69 -10.18 21.13 -13.93
CA ALA A 69 -10.45 22.54 -13.74
C ALA A 69 -10.39 22.96 -12.26
N GLU A 70 -10.43 24.25 -11.98
CA GLU A 70 -10.40 24.81 -10.63
C GLU A 70 -11.60 24.36 -9.76
N ASP A 71 -12.74 24.10 -10.39
CA ASP A 71 -13.93 23.55 -9.72
C ASP A 71 -13.84 22.04 -9.42
N GLY A 72 -12.71 21.41 -9.76
CA GLY A 72 -12.44 20.00 -9.56
C GLY A 72 -12.96 19.06 -10.65
N LYS A 73 -13.73 19.56 -11.62
CA LYS A 73 -14.24 18.75 -12.73
C LYS A 73 -13.15 18.45 -13.75
N LEU A 74 -13.31 17.32 -14.44
CA LEU A 74 -12.47 16.95 -15.58
C LEU A 74 -13.08 17.48 -16.86
N CYS A 75 -12.28 18.22 -17.60
CA CYS A 75 -12.65 18.80 -18.90
C CYS A 75 -11.79 18.15 -19.98
N LEU A 76 -12.42 17.71 -21.07
CA LEU A 76 -11.74 17.23 -22.26
C LEU A 76 -11.05 18.41 -22.96
N THR A 77 -9.72 18.35 -23.10
CA THR A 77 -8.94 19.41 -23.75
C THR A 77 -8.37 18.99 -25.10
N ARG A 78 -8.17 17.69 -25.32
CA ARG A 78 -7.74 17.11 -26.59
C ARG A 78 -8.47 15.79 -26.84
N ALA A 79 -9.00 15.63 -28.02
CA ALA A 79 -9.63 14.38 -28.47
C ALA A 79 -8.96 13.87 -29.73
N PHE A 80 -8.44 12.64 -29.70
CA PHE A 80 -7.86 11.95 -30.85
C PHE A 80 -6.84 12.82 -31.63
N GLY A 81 -5.93 13.46 -30.88
CA GLY A 81 -4.91 14.34 -31.43
C GLY A 81 -5.36 15.76 -31.74
N ARG A 82 -6.65 16.08 -31.63
CA ARG A 82 -7.20 17.41 -31.93
C ARG A 82 -7.46 18.21 -30.66
N ASP A 83 -7.10 19.49 -30.64
CA ASP A 83 -7.44 20.39 -29.54
C ASP A 83 -8.95 20.69 -29.58
N VAL A 84 -9.63 20.46 -28.46
CA VAL A 84 -11.08 20.71 -28.31
C VAL A 84 -11.34 21.63 -27.10
N SER A 85 -10.30 22.23 -26.52
CA SER A 85 -10.38 23.08 -25.32
C SER A 85 -11.16 24.39 -25.52
N GLY A 86 -11.47 24.76 -26.77
CA GLY A 86 -12.10 26.05 -27.12
C GLY A 86 -11.21 27.28 -26.85
N LYS A 87 -9.96 27.08 -26.41
CA LYS A 87 -8.99 28.16 -26.26
C LYS A 87 -8.48 28.55 -27.68
N GLU A 88 -8.97 29.65 -28.22
CA GLU A 88 -8.45 30.21 -29.46
C GLU A 88 -6.93 30.51 -29.28
N ARG A 89 -6.10 29.74 -29.97
CA ARG A 89 -4.69 30.12 -30.14
C ARG A 89 -4.64 31.22 -31.19
N TYR A 90 -4.53 32.46 -30.76
CA TYR A 90 -4.19 33.57 -31.67
C TYR A 90 -2.73 33.37 -32.15
N SER A 91 -2.54 32.68 -33.28
CA SER A 91 -1.29 32.72 -34.03
C SER A 91 -1.44 33.80 -35.11
N PHE A 92 -0.69 34.89 -35.00
CA PHE A 92 -0.63 35.96 -35.98
C PHE A 92 0.31 35.65 -37.15
N ASP A 93 0.75 34.40 -37.32
CA ASP A 93 1.70 34.02 -38.37
C ASP A 93 1.02 33.08 -39.37
N PHE A 94 0.63 33.63 -40.52
CA PHE A 94 -0.08 32.93 -41.60
C PHE A 94 0.78 31.93 -42.38
N ASP A 95 2.11 31.88 -42.17
CA ASP A 95 3.05 31.06 -42.95
C ASP A 95 3.98 30.16 -42.12
N ALA A 96 3.83 30.12 -40.79
CA ALA A 96 4.61 29.19 -39.98
C ALA A 96 3.96 27.80 -40.03
N PRO A 97 4.71 26.72 -40.33
CA PRO A 97 4.21 25.37 -40.12
C PRO A 97 3.80 25.25 -38.67
N ALA A 98 2.60 24.73 -38.42
CA ALA A 98 2.07 24.53 -37.06
C ALA A 98 3.14 23.83 -36.23
N ALA A 99 3.78 24.57 -35.34
CA ALA A 99 4.72 23.98 -34.38
C ALA A 99 3.96 22.88 -33.61
N PRO A 100 4.52 21.70 -33.49
CA PRO A 100 3.91 20.70 -32.63
C PRO A 100 3.68 21.37 -31.27
N ALA A 101 2.46 21.23 -30.72
CA ALA A 101 2.16 21.77 -29.42
C ALA A 101 3.23 21.29 -28.44
N GLN A 102 4.04 22.22 -27.94
CA GLN A 102 5.08 21.92 -26.96
C GLN A 102 4.36 21.41 -25.71
N ASP A 103 4.42 20.08 -25.50
CA ASP A 103 4.08 19.43 -24.24
C ASP A 103 5.22 19.63 -23.20
N ASP A 104 6.14 20.59 -23.45
CA ASP A 104 7.39 20.80 -22.70
C ASP A 104 7.22 21.24 -21.26
N GLU A 105 5.99 21.52 -20.79
CA GLU A 105 5.71 21.88 -19.40
C GLU A 105 4.95 20.79 -18.61
N LEU A 106 4.61 19.65 -19.22
CA LEU A 106 3.88 18.60 -18.54
C LEU A 106 4.83 17.68 -17.80
N HIS A 107 4.83 17.76 -16.47
CA HIS A 107 5.59 16.85 -15.61
C HIS A 107 4.80 15.56 -15.38
N PRO A 108 5.24 14.41 -15.95
CA PRO A 108 4.59 13.15 -15.68
C PRO A 108 4.77 12.77 -14.21
N ILE A 109 3.69 12.33 -13.56
CA ILE A 109 3.75 11.75 -12.22
C ILE A 109 4.22 10.31 -12.38
N CYS A 110 5.50 10.06 -12.13
CA CYS A 110 6.10 8.75 -12.37
C CYS A 110 7.38 8.53 -11.56
N GLY A 111 7.84 7.29 -11.51
CA GLY A 111 9.13 6.92 -10.96
C GLY A 111 9.31 7.42 -9.52
N ASN A 112 10.43 8.08 -9.27
CA ASN A 112 10.79 8.56 -7.93
C ASN A 112 9.97 9.77 -7.44
N PHE A 113 9.11 10.35 -8.27
CA PHE A 113 8.23 11.44 -7.84
C PHE A 113 6.96 10.92 -7.15
N LEU A 114 6.48 9.73 -7.55
CA LEU A 114 5.25 9.15 -7.03
C LEU A 114 5.46 8.55 -5.63
N GLU A 115 4.63 8.96 -4.67
CA GLU A 115 4.69 8.46 -3.28
C GLU A 115 3.42 7.69 -2.86
N GLU A 116 2.24 8.13 -3.27
CA GLU A 116 0.98 7.46 -2.93
C GLU A 116 0.01 7.46 -4.11
N VAL A 117 -0.70 6.35 -4.29
CA VAL A 117 -1.76 6.24 -5.30
C VAL A 117 -3.04 5.70 -4.68
N THR A 118 -4.15 6.39 -4.94
CA THR A 118 -5.50 5.86 -4.68
C THR A 118 -6.12 5.48 -6.02
N LEU A 119 -6.39 4.20 -6.18
CA LEU A 119 -7.04 3.61 -7.36
C LEU A 119 -8.56 3.84 -7.31
N PRO A 120 -9.23 3.96 -8.46
CA PRO A 120 -10.67 4.08 -8.51
C PRO A 120 -11.37 2.73 -8.22
N GLU A 121 -12.58 2.80 -7.67
CA GLU A 121 -13.41 1.62 -7.37
C GLU A 121 -13.79 0.81 -8.64
N SER A 122 -13.84 1.49 -9.77
CA SER A 122 -14.12 0.91 -11.09
C SER A 122 -12.98 0.07 -11.67
N LEU A 123 -11.77 0.16 -11.10
CA LEU A 123 -10.58 -0.49 -11.64
C LEU A 123 -10.69 -2.02 -11.58
N ARG A 124 -10.28 -2.69 -12.67
CA ARG A 124 -10.26 -4.15 -12.81
C ARG A 124 -8.94 -4.68 -13.35
N VAL A 125 -8.20 -3.86 -14.08
CA VAL A 125 -6.95 -4.29 -14.72
C VAL A 125 -5.83 -3.31 -14.41
N ILE A 126 -4.68 -3.82 -14.00
CA ILE A 126 -3.42 -3.07 -13.88
C ILE A 126 -2.44 -3.68 -14.90
N GLY A 127 -2.05 -2.88 -15.89
CA GLY A 127 -1.16 -3.28 -16.97
C GLY A 127 0.25 -3.64 -16.52
N SER A 128 1.03 -4.21 -17.41
CA SER A 128 2.41 -4.61 -17.14
C SER A 128 3.30 -3.41 -16.85
N CYS A 129 4.24 -3.57 -15.92
CA CYS A 129 5.21 -2.52 -15.55
C CYS A 129 4.57 -1.18 -15.15
N THR A 130 3.30 -1.17 -14.73
CA THR A 130 2.55 0.07 -14.44
C THR A 130 3.30 0.98 -13.47
N PHE A 131 3.88 0.43 -12.38
CA PHE A 131 4.65 1.17 -11.38
C PHE A 131 6.16 0.89 -11.45
N TYR A 132 6.67 0.38 -12.58
CA TYR A 132 8.08 0.04 -12.73
C TYR A 132 8.99 1.21 -12.35
N ASN A 133 9.94 0.96 -11.42
CA ASN A 133 10.87 1.95 -10.86
C ASN A 133 10.23 3.08 -10.02
N CYS A 134 9.01 2.92 -9.51
CA CYS A 134 8.43 3.87 -8.55
C CYS A 134 9.03 3.63 -7.14
N ARG A 135 10.31 3.94 -6.98
CA ARG A 135 11.11 3.61 -5.79
C ARG A 135 10.67 4.33 -4.52
N ARG A 136 9.86 5.40 -4.63
CA ARG A 136 9.32 6.17 -3.49
C ARG A 136 7.84 5.90 -3.25
N LEU A 137 7.21 5.07 -4.06
CA LEU A 137 5.83 4.64 -3.84
C LEU A 137 5.75 3.88 -2.51
N ARG A 138 5.08 4.47 -1.52
CA ARG A 138 4.95 3.94 -0.15
C ARG A 138 3.60 3.30 0.11
N ARG A 139 2.55 3.83 -0.52
CA ARG A 139 1.17 3.40 -0.26
C ARG A 139 0.37 3.29 -1.54
N LEU A 140 -0.35 2.18 -1.66
CA LEU A 140 -1.36 1.96 -2.67
C LEU A 140 -2.70 1.72 -2.00
N THR A 141 -3.71 2.50 -2.37
CA THR A 141 -5.10 2.27 -1.93
C THR A 141 -5.90 1.68 -3.07
N ALA A 142 -6.47 0.49 -2.85
CA ALA A 142 -7.32 -0.21 -3.82
C ALA A 142 -8.78 -0.24 -3.36
N GLY A 143 -9.69 -0.35 -4.32
CA GLY A 143 -11.13 -0.48 -4.09
C GLY A 143 -11.56 -1.89 -3.66
N THR A 144 -12.85 -2.15 -3.75
CA THR A 144 -13.47 -3.42 -3.35
C THR A 144 -13.36 -4.50 -4.43
N GLY A 145 -13.03 -4.14 -5.68
CA GLY A 145 -13.06 -5.04 -6.82
C GLY A 145 -11.86 -5.98 -6.89
N GLU A 146 -12.07 -7.13 -7.50
CA GLU A 146 -10.99 -8.00 -7.90
C GLU A 146 -10.14 -7.36 -9.01
N LEU A 147 -8.84 -7.65 -9.03
CA LEU A 147 -7.88 -7.09 -9.95
C LEU A 147 -7.20 -8.19 -10.77
N THR A 148 -7.03 -7.91 -12.06
CA THR A 148 -6.11 -8.63 -12.93
C THR A 148 -4.82 -7.84 -13.07
N MET A 149 -3.69 -8.50 -12.88
CA MET A 149 -2.37 -7.87 -12.91
C MET A 149 -1.59 -8.31 -14.15
N GLY A 150 -0.91 -7.35 -14.79
CA GLY A 150 0.14 -7.64 -15.76
C GLY A 150 1.42 -8.13 -15.09
N SER A 151 2.47 -8.34 -15.88
CA SER A 151 3.79 -8.71 -15.36
C SER A 151 4.55 -7.51 -14.80
N ASP A 152 5.42 -7.76 -13.81
CA ASP A 152 6.40 -6.78 -13.28
C ASP A 152 5.80 -5.45 -12.79
N VAL A 153 4.54 -5.48 -12.33
CA VAL A 153 3.79 -4.28 -11.99
C VAL A 153 4.52 -3.41 -10.96
N PHE A 154 5.09 -4.02 -9.92
CA PHE A 154 5.79 -3.33 -8.83
C PHE A 154 7.31 -3.54 -8.85
N LEU A 155 7.89 -3.93 -9.99
CA LEU A 155 9.33 -4.13 -10.07
C LEU A 155 10.10 -2.86 -9.69
N ASN A 156 11.01 -2.99 -8.71
CA ASN A 156 11.80 -1.91 -8.10
C ASN A 156 10.97 -0.87 -7.29
N CYS A 157 9.81 -1.24 -6.77
CA CYS A 157 9.04 -0.41 -5.83
C CYS A 157 9.46 -0.68 -4.37
N PHE A 158 10.74 -0.52 -4.04
CA PHE A 158 11.33 -0.92 -2.74
C PHE A 158 10.77 -0.19 -1.51
N ALA A 159 10.08 0.92 -1.68
CA ALA A 159 9.47 1.66 -0.57
C ALA A 159 7.99 1.28 -0.33
N LEU A 160 7.41 0.39 -1.18
CA LEU A 160 6.00 0.02 -1.04
C LEU A 160 5.78 -0.81 0.22
N GLU A 161 5.14 -0.19 1.19
CA GLU A 161 4.95 -0.73 2.52
C GLU A 161 3.48 -1.01 2.84
N ASP A 162 2.57 -0.15 2.35
CA ASP A 162 1.15 -0.21 2.69
C ASP A 162 0.26 -0.46 1.47
N LEU A 163 -0.55 -1.52 1.55
CA LEU A 163 -1.71 -1.74 0.71
C LEU A 163 -2.97 -1.47 1.54
N VAL A 164 -3.74 -0.44 1.20
CA VAL A 164 -5.01 -0.14 1.86
C VAL A 164 -6.15 -0.66 0.99
N ILE A 165 -6.91 -1.62 1.48
CA ILE A 165 -8.04 -2.23 0.78
C ILE A 165 -9.34 -1.67 1.36
N ARG A 166 -10.11 -0.97 0.53
CA ARG A 166 -11.36 -0.30 0.95
C ARG A 166 -12.55 -1.24 1.05
N ALA A 167 -12.30 -2.46 1.50
CA ALA A 167 -13.28 -3.53 1.66
C ALA A 167 -13.25 -4.08 3.07
N THR A 168 -14.25 -4.88 3.41
CA THR A 168 -14.19 -5.73 4.59
C THR A 168 -13.35 -6.98 4.29
N PRO A 169 -12.69 -7.56 5.28
CA PRO A 169 -11.78 -8.70 5.04
C PRO A 169 -12.48 -10.00 4.63
N GLU A 170 -13.82 -10.07 4.70
CA GLU A 170 -14.64 -11.20 4.25
C GLU A 170 -14.88 -11.20 2.73
N GLN A 171 -14.64 -10.06 2.07
CA GLN A 171 -14.93 -9.90 0.64
C GLN A 171 -13.80 -10.45 -0.22
N ALA A 172 -14.13 -10.99 -1.38
CA ALA A 172 -13.17 -11.21 -2.45
C ALA A 172 -12.72 -9.84 -2.98
N THR A 173 -11.40 -9.63 -3.09
CA THR A 173 -10.80 -8.36 -3.50
C THR A 173 -9.59 -8.59 -4.40
N GLY A 174 -8.97 -7.51 -4.88
CA GLY A 174 -7.70 -7.57 -5.60
C GLY A 174 -6.46 -7.88 -4.74
N LEU A 175 -6.62 -8.11 -3.42
CA LEU A 175 -5.46 -8.28 -2.52
C LEU A 175 -4.57 -9.45 -2.93
N PHE A 176 -5.15 -10.62 -3.30
CA PHE A 176 -4.37 -11.78 -3.76
C PHE A 176 -3.44 -11.42 -4.93
N ALA A 177 -3.99 -10.75 -5.95
CA ALA A 177 -3.20 -10.33 -7.11
C ALA A 177 -2.13 -9.29 -6.75
N LEU A 178 -2.45 -8.33 -5.85
CA LEU A 178 -1.52 -7.31 -5.38
C LEU A 178 -0.34 -7.94 -4.63
N VAL A 179 -0.60 -8.74 -3.58
CA VAL A 179 0.49 -9.35 -2.80
C VAL A 179 1.30 -10.36 -3.60
N GLY A 180 0.65 -11.07 -4.55
CA GLY A 180 1.32 -11.99 -5.47
C GLY A 180 2.29 -11.31 -6.43
N SER A 181 2.15 -9.99 -6.65
CA SER A 181 3.03 -9.19 -7.52
C SER A 181 4.14 -8.46 -6.75
N ILE A 182 4.26 -8.67 -5.43
CA ILE A 182 5.23 -8.00 -4.54
C ILE A 182 6.02 -9.08 -3.80
N THR A 183 7.34 -9.09 -3.94
CA THR A 183 8.23 -10.00 -3.22
C THR A 183 8.74 -9.42 -1.89
N GLU A 184 8.79 -8.10 -1.80
CA GLU A 184 9.18 -7.37 -0.59
C GLU A 184 8.15 -7.51 0.53
N ALA A 185 8.56 -7.18 1.76
CA ALA A 185 7.63 -7.16 2.89
C ALA A 185 6.59 -6.04 2.72
N VAL A 186 5.31 -6.38 2.81
CA VAL A 186 4.21 -5.42 2.64
C VAL A 186 3.09 -5.66 3.64
N ARG A 187 2.46 -4.59 4.10
CA ARG A 187 1.30 -4.60 4.99
C ARG A 187 0.01 -4.41 4.19
N ALA A 188 -1.01 -5.22 4.43
CA ALA A 188 -2.35 -5.02 3.95
C ALA A 188 -3.28 -4.58 5.09
N LEU A 189 -3.98 -3.47 4.90
CA LEU A 189 -4.97 -2.93 5.83
C LEU A 189 -6.36 -2.98 5.18
N PHE A 190 -7.26 -3.75 5.74
CA PHE A 190 -8.67 -3.70 5.36
C PHE A 190 -9.34 -2.54 6.07
N TRP A 191 -9.57 -1.47 5.33
CA TRP A 191 -10.12 -0.23 5.85
C TRP A 191 -11.30 0.26 5.03
N PRO A 192 -12.51 -0.23 5.35
CA PRO A 192 -13.72 0.15 4.63
C PRO A 192 -13.95 1.67 4.65
N VAL A 193 -14.57 2.19 3.60
CA VAL A 193 -14.87 3.62 3.50
C VAL A 193 -15.80 4.06 4.62
N GLY A 194 -15.43 5.16 5.29
CA GLY A 194 -16.23 5.74 6.39
C GLY A 194 -15.95 5.15 7.77
N GLU A 195 -15.10 4.16 7.89
CA GLU A 195 -14.69 3.62 9.20
C GLU A 195 -13.50 4.41 9.77
N ALA A 196 -13.49 4.56 11.09
CA ALA A 196 -12.46 5.31 11.81
C ALA A 196 -11.13 4.54 11.93
N ALA A 197 -11.15 3.20 11.80
CA ALA A 197 -9.97 2.35 11.94
C ALA A 197 -10.07 1.13 11.00
N PRO A 198 -8.95 0.48 10.67
CA PRO A 198 -8.95 -0.79 9.97
C PRO A 198 -9.70 -1.89 10.73
N ARG A 199 -10.31 -2.82 10.00
CA ARG A 199 -10.92 -4.04 10.56
C ARG A 199 -9.91 -5.17 10.71
N ALA A 200 -8.91 -5.22 9.83
CA ALA A 200 -7.83 -6.21 9.88
C ALA A 200 -6.54 -5.61 9.35
N GLY A 201 -5.42 -6.03 9.92
CA GLY A 201 -4.08 -5.71 9.45
C GLY A 201 -3.26 -7.00 9.32
N LEU A 202 -2.65 -7.20 8.16
CA LEU A 202 -1.85 -8.38 7.86
C LEU A 202 -0.51 -7.95 7.25
N TRP A 203 0.55 -8.63 7.64
CA TRP A 203 1.86 -8.46 7.04
C TRP A 203 2.20 -9.67 6.19
N TYR A 204 2.72 -9.42 5.02
CA TYR A 204 3.27 -10.41 4.12
C TYR A 204 4.79 -10.24 4.15
N PRO A 205 5.55 -11.09 4.85
CA PRO A 205 7.01 -11.03 4.88
C PRO A 205 7.60 -11.10 3.47
N ALA A 206 8.84 -10.64 3.30
CA ALA A 206 9.56 -10.80 2.04
C ALA A 206 9.85 -12.27 1.77
N TYR A 207 10.02 -12.62 0.50
CA TYR A 207 10.53 -13.93 0.09
C TYR A 207 11.40 -13.78 -1.15
N TRP A 208 12.26 -14.76 -1.37
CA TRP A 208 13.07 -14.84 -2.57
C TRP A 208 12.78 -16.15 -3.27
N GLU A 209 12.80 -16.07 -4.59
CA GLU A 209 12.59 -17.19 -5.49
C GLU A 209 13.90 -17.45 -6.21
N ASP A 210 14.45 -18.66 -6.04
CA ASP A 210 15.64 -19.13 -6.72
C ASP A 210 15.26 -20.19 -7.75
N ILE A 211 15.66 -19.97 -8.99
CA ILE A 211 15.46 -20.91 -10.10
C ILE A 211 16.82 -21.37 -10.58
N GLU A 212 17.11 -22.65 -10.38
CA GLU A 212 18.32 -23.27 -10.89
C GLU A 212 18.01 -24.26 -12.02
N GLU A 213 18.70 -24.13 -13.14
CA GLU A 213 18.72 -25.13 -14.19
C GLU A 213 19.85 -26.15 -13.94
N THR A 214 19.50 -27.41 -13.70
CA THR A 214 20.49 -28.46 -13.52
C THR A 214 21.04 -28.93 -14.88
N PRO A 215 22.22 -29.62 -14.92
CA PRO A 215 22.76 -30.21 -16.17
C PRO A 215 21.80 -31.17 -16.86
N ALA A 216 20.83 -31.72 -16.15
CA ALA A 216 19.77 -32.59 -16.72
C ALA A 216 18.56 -31.78 -17.22
N HIS A 217 18.65 -30.46 -17.34
CA HIS A 217 17.58 -29.54 -17.71
C HIS A 217 16.35 -29.62 -16.78
N ILE A 218 16.56 -29.96 -15.49
CA ILE A 218 15.54 -29.92 -14.47
C ILE A 218 15.60 -28.56 -13.82
N LEU A 219 14.51 -27.81 -13.86
CA LEU A 219 14.35 -26.57 -13.12
C LEU A 219 14.06 -26.90 -11.64
N LEU A 220 14.97 -26.46 -10.77
CA LEU A 220 14.73 -26.46 -9.33
C LEU A 220 14.20 -25.08 -8.96
N HIS A 221 13.02 -25.07 -8.34
CA HIS A 221 12.32 -23.89 -7.89
C HIS A 221 12.27 -23.90 -6.38
N THR A 222 12.99 -23.01 -5.74
CA THR A 222 13.05 -22.91 -4.27
C THR A 222 12.66 -21.53 -3.82
N PHE A 223 11.98 -21.47 -2.67
CA PHE A 223 11.58 -20.22 -2.03
C PHE A 223 12.29 -20.09 -0.69
N SER A 224 12.90 -18.93 -0.44
CA SER A 224 13.52 -18.60 0.84
C SER A 224 12.66 -17.59 1.58
N GLY A 225 12.40 -17.82 2.88
CA GLY A 225 11.46 -17.06 3.71
C GLY A 225 10.02 -17.61 3.67
N GLN A 226 9.23 -17.26 4.65
CA GLN A 226 7.83 -17.71 4.75
C GLN A 226 6.84 -16.84 3.94
N GLY A 227 7.31 -15.71 3.44
CA GLY A 227 6.47 -14.74 2.74
C GLY A 227 5.68 -15.31 1.57
N TYR A 228 6.24 -16.33 0.85
CA TYR A 228 5.52 -17.04 -0.20
C TYR A 228 4.28 -17.74 0.36
N HIS A 229 4.40 -18.47 1.48
CA HIS A 229 3.29 -19.21 2.08
C HIS A 229 2.17 -18.29 2.57
N TYR A 230 2.50 -17.16 3.18
CA TYR A 230 1.51 -16.15 3.58
C TYR A 230 0.67 -15.64 2.40
N ARG A 231 1.28 -15.53 1.19
CA ARG A 231 0.61 -15.08 -0.04
C ARG A 231 -0.30 -16.13 -0.67
N GLN A 232 -0.24 -17.39 -0.21
CA GLN A 232 -1.10 -18.48 -0.66
C GLN A 232 -2.38 -18.65 0.19
N CYS A 233 -2.53 -17.89 1.30
CA CYS A 233 -3.68 -18.02 2.20
C CYS A 233 -4.96 -17.38 1.63
N PHE A 234 -5.35 -17.78 0.43
CA PHE A 234 -6.54 -17.29 -0.24
C PHE A 234 -7.32 -18.43 -0.91
N LEU A 235 -8.65 -18.30 -0.94
CA LEU A 235 -9.55 -19.14 -1.72
C LEU A 235 -10.54 -18.23 -2.47
N GLU A 236 -10.59 -18.34 -3.79
CA GLU A 236 -11.46 -17.49 -4.62
C GLU A 236 -11.30 -16.00 -4.29
N ASN A 237 -10.06 -15.54 -4.20
CA ASN A 237 -9.67 -14.16 -3.82
C ASN A 237 -10.15 -13.69 -2.42
N LYS A 238 -10.63 -14.60 -1.58
CA LYS A 238 -10.96 -14.35 -0.17
C LYS A 238 -9.84 -14.80 0.73
N LEU A 239 -9.49 -13.99 1.72
CA LEU A 239 -8.47 -14.32 2.71
C LEU A 239 -8.93 -15.45 3.63
N LEU A 240 -8.02 -16.37 3.92
CA LEU A 240 -8.18 -17.49 4.86
C LEU A 240 -7.37 -17.22 6.14
N PRO A 241 -7.93 -16.55 7.16
CA PRO A 241 -7.17 -16.10 8.34
C PRO A 241 -6.62 -17.25 9.16
N ALA A 242 -7.31 -18.39 9.25
CA ALA A 242 -6.83 -19.54 9.99
C ALA A 242 -5.57 -20.17 9.36
N GLU A 243 -5.49 -20.23 8.02
CA GLU A 243 -4.30 -20.70 7.32
C GLU A 243 -3.15 -19.70 7.45
N TYR A 244 -3.45 -18.41 7.34
CA TYR A 244 -2.48 -17.34 7.55
C TYR A 244 -1.85 -17.41 8.95
N ASP A 245 -2.66 -17.52 9.99
CA ASP A 245 -2.18 -17.57 11.38
C ASP A 245 -1.43 -18.88 11.69
N ALA A 246 -1.73 -19.99 10.99
CA ALA A 246 -1.06 -21.29 11.17
C ALA A 246 0.40 -21.32 10.66
N ILE A 247 0.82 -20.38 9.81
CA ILE A 247 2.19 -20.30 9.32
C ILE A 247 3.15 -19.79 10.41
N PHE A 248 2.69 -18.88 11.26
CA PHE A 248 3.53 -18.17 12.25
C PHE A 248 4.38 -19.09 13.13
N PRO A 249 3.85 -20.17 13.78
CA PRO A 249 4.64 -21.03 14.64
C PRO A 249 5.76 -21.79 13.92
N GLN A 250 5.65 -21.91 12.58
CA GLN A 250 6.55 -22.73 11.77
C GLN A 250 7.74 -21.94 11.21
N GLY A 251 7.64 -20.62 11.16
CA GLY A 251 8.58 -19.83 10.37
C GLY A 251 9.02 -18.49 10.92
N HIS A 252 8.57 -18.08 12.12
CA HIS A 252 8.88 -16.74 12.63
C HIS A 252 10.40 -16.48 12.82
N ASP A 253 11.22 -17.53 12.96
CA ASP A 253 12.66 -17.40 13.09
C ASP A 253 13.39 -17.23 11.75
N ALA A 254 12.73 -17.57 10.64
CA ALA A 254 13.31 -17.51 9.31
C ALA A 254 13.15 -16.13 8.64
N ASP A 255 12.25 -15.30 9.15
CA ASP A 255 11.89 -14.01 8.56
C ASP A 255 12.46 -12.83 9.37
N ASP A 256 12.38 -11.61 8.81
CA ASP A 256 12.78 -10.40 9.52
C ASP A 256 11.96 -10.20 10.80
N ALA A 257 12.65 -10.21 11.94
CA ALA A 257 12.01 -10.13 13.25
C ALA A 257 11.23 -8.82 13.47
N SER A 258 11.56 -7.73 12.75
CA SER A 258 10.80 -6.47 12.84
C SER A 258 9.49 -6.58 12.08
N VAL A 259 9.49 -7.24 10.92
CA VAL A 259 8.26 -7.55 10.16
C VAL A 259 7.38 -8.49 10.95
N MET A 260 7.95 -9.55 11.55
CA MET A 260 7.20 -10.51 12.37
C MET A 260 6.60 -9.87 13.62
N ALA A 261 7.32 -8.93 14.26
CA ALA A 261 6.78 -8.18 15.40
C ALA A 261 5.59 -7.30 14.99
N MET A 262 5.67 -6.64 13.83
CA MET A 262 4.55 -5.86 13.29
C MET A 262 3.37 -6.74 12.86
N LEU A 263 3.63 -7.93 12.30
CA LEU A 263 2.59 -8.93 12.00
C LEU A 263 1.80 -9.28 13.27
N CYS A 264 2.50 -9.67 14.33
CA CYS A 264 1.88 -10.01 15.61
C CYS A 264 1.10 -8.82 16.17
N PHE A 265 1.70 -7.63 16.14
CA PHE A 265 1.08 -6.42 16.63
C PHE A 265 -0.22 -6.06 15.88
N ASP A 266 -0.19 -6.02 14.55
CA ASP A 266 -1.37 -5.65 13.76
C ASP A 266 -2.47 -6.72 13.84
N ARG A 267 -2.13 -8.02 13.92
CA ARG A 267 -3.10 -9.11 14.16
C ARG A 267 -3.77 -9.00 15.54
N LEU A 268 -3.05 -8.54 16.55
CA LEU A 268 -3.59 -8.30 17.89
C LEU A 268 -4.34 -6.98 18.00
N ARG A 269 -3.91 -5.93 17.28
CA ARG A 269 -4.55 -4.61 17.23
C ARG A 269 -5.92 -4.68 16.54
N TRP A 270 -6.03 -5.48 15.47
CA TRP A 270 -7.24 -5.68 14.69
C TRP A 270 -7.57 -7.17 14.54
N PRO A 271 -8.10 -7.80 15.63
CA PRO A 271 -8.16 -9.26 15.76
C PRO A 271 -9.34 -9.90 14.99
N TRP A 272 -9.45 -9.62 13.69
CA TRP A 272 -10.45 -10.24 12.85
C TRP A 272 -10.22 -11.75 12.74
N GLN A 273 -11.23 -12.57 13.14
CA GLN A 273 -11.20 -14.05 13.13
C GLN A 273 -9.90 -14.65 13.71
N LEU A 274 -9.35 -14.02 14.75
CA LEU A 274 -8.13 -14.46 15.40
C LEU A 274 -8.48 -15.51 16.47
N SER A 275 -7.94 -16.74 16.33
CA SER A 275 -8.10 -17.79 17.32
C SER A 275 -7.34 -17.48 18.63
N ASP A 276 -7.78 -18.06 19.74
CA ASP A 276 -7.09 -17.87 21.03
C ASP A 276 -5.66 -18.41 20.99
N ALA A 277 -5.43 -19.57 20.34
CA ALA A 277 -4.09 -20.13 20.20
C ALA A 277 -3.14 -19.21 19.42
N ALA A 278 -3.59 -18.62 18.31
CA ALA A 278 -2.79 -17.67 17.54
C ALA A 278 -2.58 -16.37 18.33
N ARG A 279 -3.59 -15.90 19.06
CA ARG A 279 -3.49 -14.73 19.93
C ARG A 279 -2.40 -14.92 20.99
N ASP A 280 -2.38 -16.07 21.66
CA ASP A 280 -1.39 -16.38 22.70
C ASP A 280 0.02 -16.44 22.08
N ALA A 281 0.20 -17.11 20.94
CA ALA A 281 1.47 -17.19 20.25
C ALA A 281 2.00 -15.79 19.84
N TYR A 282 1.14 -14.93 19.29
CA TYR A 282 1.51 -13.55 18.93
C TYR A 282 1.87 -12.70 20.16
N ARG A 283 1.10 -12.84 21.25
CA ARG A 283 1.41 -12.14 22.52
C ARG A 283 2.75 -12.57 23.08
N ASP A 284 3.04 -13.88 23.09
CA ASP A 284 4.29 -14.41 23.60
C ASP A 284 5.51 -13.91 22.80
N PHE A 285 5.42 -13.88 21.48
CA PHE A 285 6.45 -13.33 20.65
C PHE A 285 6.67 -11.81 20.87
N LEU A 286 5.59 -11.06 21.06
CA LEU A 286 5.70 -9.62 21.31
C LEU A 286 6.36 -9.28 22.64
N LYS A 287 6.25 -10.11 23.70
CA LYS A 287 6.90 -9.84 24.98
C LYS A 287 8.40 -9.55 24.88
N THR A 288 9.07 -10.18 23.91
CA THR A 288 10.50 -10.00 23.66
C THR A 288 10.82 -9.10 22.45
N ASN A 289 9.80 -8.60 21.76
CA ASN A 289 9.96 -7.84 20.53
C ASN A 289 9.24 -6.47 20.52
N THR A 290 8.79 -6.00 21.69
CA THR A 290 8.08 -4.70 21.83
C THR A 290 8.91 -3.52 21.37
N GLY A 291 10.23 -3.52 21.59
CA GLY A 291 11.14 -2.46 21.14
C GLY A 291 11.17 -2.30 19.61
N ARG A 292 11.02 -3.41 18.86
CA ARG A 292 10.92 -3.37 17.38
C ARG A 292 9.63 -2.69 16.92
N VAL A 293 8.51 -3.02 17.55
CA VAL A 293 7.21 -2.37 17.27
C VAL A 293 7.27 -0.90 17.62
N LEU A 294 7.75 -0.54 18.82
CA LEU A 294 7.90 0.85 19.25
C LEU A 294 8.78 1.66 18.29
N THR A 295 9.92 1.10 17.87
CA THR A 295 10.82 1.78 16.91
C THR A 295 10.08 2.16 15.63
N ARG A 296 9.24 1.27 15.12
CA ARG A 296 8.46 1.54 13.90
C ARG A 296 7.34 2.53 14.12
N LEU A 297 6.58 2.38 15.22
CA LEU A 297 5.49 3.31 15.58
C LEU A 297 6.01 4.73 15.81
N LEU A 298 7.14 4.88 16.53
CA LEU A 298 7.77 6.17 16.78
C LEU A 298 8.28 6.83 15.50
N LYS A 299 8.90 6.05 14.59
CA LYS A 299 9.33 6.54 13.27
C LYS A 299 8.15 7.01 12.42
N ALA A 300 7.02 6.32 12.51
CA ALA A 300 5.78 6.68 11.83
C ALA A 300 4.96 7.77 12.55
N GLN A 301 5.38 8.19 13.74
CA GLN A 301 4.62 9.08 14.64
C GLN A 301 3.19 8.57 14.92
N ASP A 302 3.01 7.25 14.97
CA ASP A 302 1.72 6.59 15.24
C ASP A 302 1.45 6.50 16.75
N THR A 303 1.00 7.60 17.34
CA THR A 303 0.63 7.67 18.77
C THR A 303 -0.53 6.70 19.12
N GLU A 304 -1.49 6.51 18.22
CA GLU A 304 -2.58 5.54 18.41
C GLU A 304 -2.05 4.10 18.41
N GLY A 305 -1.02 3.80 17.61
CA GLY A 305 -0.31 2.53 17.66
C GLY A 305 0.39 2.32 19.00
N VAL A 306 1.04 3.34 19.56
CA VAL A 306 1.65 3.25 20.89
C VAL A 306 0.59 2.96 21.97
N LYS A 307 -0.54 3.64 21.96
CA LYS A 307 -1.67 3.35 22.87
C LYS A 307 -2.18 1.93 22.71
N ALA A 308 -2.32 1.45 21.47
CA ALA A 308 -2.74 0.08 21.20
C ALA A 308 -1.74 -0.96 21.72
N LEU A 309 -0.42 -0.73 21.56
CA LEU A 309 0.61 -1.61 22.09
C LEU A 309 0.56 -1.69 23.62
N LEU A 310 0.40 -0.53 24.29
CA LEU A 310 0.24 -0.46 25.75
C LEU A 310 -0.99 -1.22 26.24
N ALA A 311 -2.10 -1.14 25.49
CA ALA A 311 -3.35 -1.86 25.83
C ALA A 311 -3.22 -3.38 25.72
N LEU A 312 -2.25 -3.91 24.98
CA LEU A 312 -1.98 -5.36 24.88
C LEU A 312 -1.37 -5.94 26.17
N ASP A 313 -0.84 -5.11 27.08
CA ASP A 313 -0.17 -5.52 28.32
C ASP A 313 0.93 -6.57 28.13
N VAL A 314 1.76 -6.40 27.11
CA VAL A 314 2.89 -7.29 26.76
C VAL A 314 4.24 -6.76 27.23
N MET A 315 4.31 -5.50 27.70
CA MET A 315 5.55 -4.86 28.14
C MET A 315 5.85 -5.16 29.59
N ASP A 316 7.07 -5.60 29.90
CA ASP A 316 7.63 -5.71 31.24
C ASP A 316 8.43 -4.44 31.63
N ALA A 317 9.11 -4.45 32.77
CA ALA A 317 9.87 -3.30 33.25
C ALA A 317 11.02 -2.91 32.29
N ASP A 318 11.69 -3.91 31.72
CA ASP A 318 12.82 -3.68 30.80
C ASP A 318 12.32 -3.11 29.47
N ALA A 319 11.19 -3.61 28.97
CA ALA A 319 10.54 -3.07 27.77
C ALA A 319 10.07 -1.63 27.95
N PHE A 320 9.58 -1.23 29.13
CA PHE A 320 9.27 0.19 29.39
C PHE A 320 10.50 1.06 29.41
N ALA A 321 11.62 0.62 30.00
CA ALA A 321 12.88 1.36 30.03
C ALA A 321 13.43 1.53 28.60
N GLU A 322 13.43 0.46 27.79
CA GLU A 322 13.80 0.51 26.37
C GLU A 322 12.88 1.47 25.60
N GLY A 323 11.57 1.37 25.80
CA GLY A 323 10.57 2.23 25.16
C GLY A 323 10.78 3.72 25.47
N ALA A 324 11.07 4.06 26.72
CA ALA A 324 11.38 5.43 27.11
C ALA A 324 12.63 5.96 26.41
N ALA A 325 13.67 5.14 26.30
CA ALA A 325 14.91 5.49 25.59
C ALA A 325 14.67 5.70 24.07
N LEU A 326 13.86 4.84 23.46
CA LEU A 326 13.48 4.95 22.05
C LEU A 326 12.64 6.21 21.79
N ALA A 327 11.67 6.54 22.67
CA ALA A 327 10.84 7.73 22.54
C ALA A 327 11.67 9.02 22.67
N ALA A 328 12.63 9.04 23.62
CA ALA A 328 13.57 10.15 23.77
C ALA A 328 14.45 10.32 22.52
N LYS A 329 14.96 9.22 21.94
CA LYS A 329 15.76 9.26 20.70
C LYS A 329 14.95 9.74 19.49
N ALA A 330 13.66 9.45 19.46
CA ALA A 330 12.75 9.88 18.40
C ALA A 330 12.19 11.29 18.59
N ASP A 331 12.57 11.98 19.68
CA ASP A 331 12.05 13.30 20.09
C ASP A 331 10.51 13.34 20.14
N ASN A 332 9.90 12.21 20.59
CA ASN A 332 8.44 12.07 20.68
C ASN A 332 7.98 12.17 22.13
N ALA A 333 7.73 13.41 22.58
CA ALA A 333 7.32 13.70 23.96
C ALA A 333 5.97 13.07 24.34
N GLU A 334 5.03 12.97 23.41
CA GLU A 334 3.72 12.35 23.66
C GLU A 334 3.85 10.85 23.93
N ALA A 335 4.60 10.13 23.10
CA ALA A 335 4.87 8.72 23.33
C ALA A 335 5.63 8.46 24.62
N ALA A 336 6.62 9.33 24.97
CA ALA A 336 7.34 9.24 26.22
C ALA A 336 6.41 9.40 27.44
N ALA A 337 5.48 10.36 27.38
CA ALA A 337 4.49 10.58 28.45
C ALA A 337 3.54 9.38 28.59
N LEU A 338 3.07 8.80 27.48
CA LEU A 338 2.21 7.61 27.49
C LEU A 338 2.92 6.39 28.10
N LEU A 339 4.17 6.15 27.75
CA LEU A 339 4.99 5.06 28.30
C LEU A 339 5.21 5.23 29.78
N ALA A 340 5.57 6.46 30.25
CA ALA A 340 5.78 6.75 31.66
C ALA A 340 4.49 6.56 32.50
N ASP A 341 3.34 7.02 32.01
CA ASP A 341 2.04 6.86 32.66
C ASP A 341 1.65 5.36 32.77
N ALA A 342 1.84 4.60 31.69
CA ALA A 342 1.56 3.16 31.66
C ALA A 342 2.47 2.38 32.62
N GLU A 343 3.77 2.68 32.66
CA GLU A 343 4.73 2.08 33.61
C GLU A 343 4.34 2.38 35.04
N HIS A 344 3.99 3.64 35.35
CA HIS A 344 3.56 4.04 36.69
C HIS A 344 2.30 3.28 37.14
N LYS A 345 1.29 3.16 36.26
CA LYS A 345 0.06 2.41 36.52
C LYS A 345 0.36 0.93 36.79
N LYS A 346 1.24 0.32 35.99
CA LYS A 346 1.62 -1.09 36.17
C LYS A 346 2.37 -1.33 37.47
N ARG A 347 3.28 -0.43 37.87
CA ARG A 347 3.97 -0.47 39.17
C ARG A 347 3.02 -0.31 40.36
N ALA A 348 2.04 0.59 40.23
CA ALA A 348 1.03 0.80 41.29
C ALA A 348 0.08 -0.41 41.45
N ALA A 349 -0.20 -1.14 40.37
CA ALA A 349 -1.05 -2.33 40.38
C ALA A 349 -0.30 -3.60 40.86
N ALA A 350 1.03 -3.59 40.87
CA ALA A 350 1.83 -4.73 41.34
C ALA A 350 1.61 -4.94 42.87
N PRO A 351 1.38 -6.18 43.34
CA PRO A 351 1.20 -6.43 44.77
C PRO A 351 2.45 -6.00 45.53
N GLN A 352 2.28 -5.05 46.45
CA GLN A 352 3.37 -4.65 47.34
C GLN A 352 3.82 -5.89 48.13
N LYS A 353 5.06 -6.37 47.84
CA LYS A 353 5.70 -7.32 48.74
C LYS A 353 5.72 -6.68 50.12
N LYS A 354 4.96 -7.25 51.10
CA LYS A 354 5.01 -6.84 52.50
C LYS A 354 6.46 -6.93 52.96
N ARG A 355 7.07 -5.77 53.10
CA ARG A 355 8.44 -5.62 53.63
C ARG A 355 8.27 -5.53 55.13
N TYR A 356 8.18 -6.64 55.84
CA TYR A 356 8.36 -6.74 57.29
C TYR A 356 7.97 -8.16 57.69
N ASP A 357 8.94 -9.08 57.66
CA ASP A 357 9.06 -10.11 58.67
C ASP A 357 10.27 -9.73 59.53
N PHE A 358 10.01 -9.12 60.67
CA PHE A 358 10.96 -9.05 61.75
C PHE A 358 10.61 -10.21 62.69
N ASP A 359 11.24 -11.34 62.50
CA ASP A 359 11.30 -12.35 63.55
C ASP A 359 12.32 -11.85 64.61
N PHE A 360 11.78 -11.64 65.82
CA PHE A 360 12.56 -11.51 67.05
C PHE A 360 12.75 -12.88 67.68
#